data_1b65f4053a2e05a76316f5716b5ed93e
#
_entry.id   1b65f4053a2e05a76316f5716b5ed93e
#
_cell.length_a   1.000
_cell.length_b   1.000
_cell.length_c   1.000
_cell.angle_alpha   90.00
_cell.angle_beta   90.00
_cell.angle_gamma   90.00
#
_symmetry.space_group_name_H-M   'P 1'
#
loop_
_entity.id
_entity.type
_entity.pdbx_description
1 polymer ?
#
loop_
_entity_poly.entity_id
_entity_poly.type
_entity_poly.pdbx_seq_one_letter_code
_entity_poly.pdbx_strand_id
1 'polypeptide(L)'
;MKWILTVMLLAFTLCEEEPIVSDLEQELSDTWVLDNKICYCYFGEDVAFNNTWMKFDPTQKTFRVTEYGPEPYGNEFAGTQPYRIRGDVVTINSGRSYRIEVAGNYATWTYLDVPEIADDEVIFVFRRAENSDCTTGEPPLEMACTKEYMPVCGCDGVTYGNACEATVYGVKRWFSGACPP
;
A
#
# COMPACT_ATOMS: atom_id res chain seq x y z
N MET A 1 -33.32 -7.72 -63.00
CA MET A 1 -33.77 -7.74 -61.63
C MET A 1 -32.54 -8.11 -60.79
N LYS A 2 -31.83 -7.12 -60.22
CA LYS A 2 -30.62 -7.33 -59.34
C LYS A 2 -31.06 -7.25 -57.89
N TRP A 3 -30.90 -8.33 -57.15
CA TRP A 3 -31.14 -8.37 -55.73
C TRP A 3 -29.86 -7.90 -55.01
N ILE A 4 -29.94 -6.78 -54.30
CA ILE A 4 -28.88 -6.30 -53.44
C ILE A 4 -29.14 -6.90 -52.06
N LEU A 5 -28.29 -7.84 -51.63
CA LEU A 5 -28.24 -8.34 -50.27
C LEU A 5 -27.51 -7.31 -49.42
N THR A 6 -28.23 -6.57 -48.59
CA THR A 6 -27.66 -5.70 -47.57
C THR A 6 -27.28 -6.55 -46.35
N VAL A 7 -25.99 -6.81 -46.16
CA VAL A 7 -25.47 -7.45 -44.96
C VAL A 7 -25.42 -6.39 -43.87
N MET A 8 -26.33 -6.50 -42.92
CA MET A 8 -26.37 -5.66 -41.74
C MET A 8 -25.33 -6.20 -40.73
N LEU A 9 -24.17 -5.55 -40.65
CA LEU A 9 -23.17 -5.83 -39.62
C LEU A 9 -23.71 -5.31 -38.25
N LEU A 10 -24.20 -6.22 -37.43
CA LEU A 10 -24.47 -5.94 -36.01
C LEU A 10 -23.11 -5.81 -35.31
N ALA A 11 -22.68 -4.58 -35.08
CA ALA A 11 -21.60 -4.29 -34.17
C ALA A 11 -22.08 -4.56 -32.72
N PHE A 12 -21.73 -5.70 -32.18
CA PHE A 12 -21.81 -5.93 -30.73
C PHE A 12 -20.74 -5.04 -30.08
N THR A 13 -21.12 -3.87 -29.62
CA THR A 13 -20.34 -3.15 -28.64
C THR A 13 -20.37 -3.98 -27.36
N LEU A 14 -19.28 -4.68 -27.06
CA LEU A 14 -19.02 -5.21 -25.75
C LEU A 14 -18.93 -4.00 -24.82
N CYS A 15 -19.99 -3.79 -24.05
CA CYS A 15 -19.94 -2.87 -22.92
C CYS A 15 -19.04 -3.59 -21.90
N GLU A 16 -17.75 -3.23 -21.84
CA GLU A 16 -16.91 -3.56 -20.70
C GLU A 16 -17.53 -2.81 -19.53
N GLU A 17 -18.21 -3.54 -18.63
CA GLU A 17 -18.64 -2.98 -17.34
C GLU A 17 -17.37 -2.63 -16.59
N GLU A 18 -17.12 -1.33 -16.41
CA GLU A 18 -16.09 -0.83 -15.49
C GLU A 18 -16.33 -1.47 -14.11
N PRO A 19 -15.30 -2.00 -13.46
CA PRO A 19 -15.44 -2.61 -12.16
C PRO A 19 -16.03 -1.59 -11.17
N ILE A 20 -17.16 -1.93 -10.56
CA ILE A 20 -17.77 -1.09 -9.54
C ILE A 20 -16.81 -1.05 -8.33
N VAL A 21 -16.16 0.09 -8.14
CA VAL A 21 -15.33 0.38 -6.98
C VAL A 21 -16.23 0.89 -5.86
N SER A 22 -16.19 0.27 -4.69
CA SER A 22 -16.97 0.73 -3.54
C SER A 22 -16.43 2.06 -3.00
N ASP A 23 -17.27 2.82 -2.28
CA ASP A 23 -16.85 4.08 -1.66
C ASP A 23 -15.63 3.88 -0.75
N LEU A 24 -15.60 2.81 0.05
CA LEU A 24 -14.46 2.47 0.89
C LEU A 24 -13.20 2.15 0.06
N GLU A 25 -13.32 1.44 -1.07
CA GLU A 25 -12.16 1.17 -1.94
C GLU A 25 -11.59 2.44 -2.53
N GLN A 26 -12.44 3.38 -2.88
CA GLN A 26 -12.01 4.67 -3.39
C GLN A 26 -11.28 5.47 -2.30
N GLU A 27 -11.77 5.46 -1.08
CA GLU A 27 -11.12 6.10 0.06
C GLU A 27 -9.77 5.46 0.40
N LEU A 28 -9.65 4.12 0.24
CA LEU A 28 -8.41 3.36 0.47
C LEU A 28 -7.41 3.42 -0.69
N SER A 29 -7.76 3.95 -1.86
CA SER A 29 -6.92 3.93 -3.07
C SER A 29 -5.61 4.73 -2.98
N ASP A 30 -5.35 5.36 -1.86
CA ASP A 30 -4.12 6.09 -1.54
C ASP A 30 -3.00 5.19 -1.03
N THR A 31 -1.85 5.82 -0.76
CA THR A 31 -0.77 5.19 0.00
C THR A 31 -0.93 5.52 1.47
N TRP A 32 -0.88 4.51 2.30
CA TRP A 32 -1.06 4.59 3.74
C TRP A 32 0.22 4.21 4.47
N VAL A 33 0.52 4.90 5.56
CA VAL A 33 1.67 4.64 6.43
C VAL A 33 1.13 4.18 7.77
N LEU A 34 1.64 3.07 8.29
CA LEU A 34 1.28 2.64 9.63
C LEU A 34 1.80 3.67 10.65
N ASP A 35 0.89 4.24 11.39
CA ASP A 35 1.17 5.28 12.40
C ASP A 35 1.24 4.67 13.80
N ASN A 36 0.36 3.72 14.09
CA ASN A 36 0.31 3.06 15.38
C ASN A 36 -0.30 1.65 15.27
N LYS A 37 0.06 0.78 16.24
CA LYS A 37 -0.55 -0.53 16.45
C LYS A 37 -0.92 -0.66 17.92
N ILE A 38 -2.19 -0.88 18.20
CA ILE A 38 -2.73 -1.03 19.54
C ILE A 38 -3.04 -2.52 19.74
N CYS A 39 -2.44 -3.13 20.74
CA CYS A 39 -2.67 -4.52 21.10
C CYS A 39 -2.12 -4.76 22.51
N TYR A 40 -2.47 -5.89 23.11
CA TYR A 40 -1.83 -6.35 24.32
C TYR A 40 -0.46 -6.98 23.98
N CYS A 41 0.45 -6.16 23.43
CA CYS A 41 1.77 -6.58 22.97
C CYS A 41 2.84 -5.56 23.39
N TYR A 42 4.06 -6.07 23.61
CA TYR A 42 5.20 -5.22 23.96
C TYR A 42 6.04 -4.95 22.71
N PHE A 43 6.25 -3.66 22.42
CA PHE A 43 7.05 -3.23 21.28
C PHE A 43 8.33 -2.65 21.81
N GLY A 44 9.17 -2.75 22.43
CA GLY A 44 10.40 -2.05 22.80
C GLY A 44 10.27 -0.51 22.87
N GLU A 45 11.38 0.17 23.13
CA GLU A 45 11.38 1.63 23.35
C GLU A 45 11.49 2.45 22.06
N ASP A 46 12.07 1.89 20.99
CA ASP A 46 12.34 2.60 19.71
C ASP A 46 11.52 2.04 18.55
N VAL A 47 10.20 2.15 18.63
CA VAL A 47 9.30 1.61 17.61
C VAL A 47 9.11 2.59 16.45
N ALA A 48 9.42 2.16 15.24
CA ALA A 48 9.22 2.94 14.00
C ALA A 48 8.14 2.30 13.12
N PHE A 49 6.87 2.39 13.54
CA PHE A 49 5.73 1.88 12.76
C PHE A 49 5.67 2.46 11.35
N ASN A 50 6.07 3.71 11.18
CA ASN A 50 6.01 4.46 9.93
C ASN A 50 6.94 3.94 8.82
N ASN A 51 7.66 2.86 9.06
CA ASN A 51 8.39 2.12 8.04
C ASN A 51 7.49 1.15 7.24
N THR A 52 6.29 0.85 7.75
CA THR A 52 5.29 -0.02 7.10
C THR A 52 4.35 0.82 6.24
N TRP A 53 4.40 0.62 4.93
CA TRP A 53 3.59 1.36 3.98
C TRP A 53 2.67 0.41 3.22
N MET A 54 1.42 0.81 3.02
CA MET A 54 0.40 0.04 2.33
C MET A 54 -0.18 0.84 1.16
N LYS A 55 -0.26 0.23 -0.01
CA LYS A 55 -0.88 0.82 -1.20
C LYS A 55 -1.92 -0.12 -1.78
N PHE A 56 -3.13 0.39 -2.01
CA PHE A 56 -4.23 -0.34 -2.64
C PHE A 56 -4.23 -0.18 -4.15
N ASP A 57 -4.59 -1.27 -4.82
CA ASP A 57 -4.95 -1.29 -6.24
C ASP A 57 -6.40 -1.80 -6.36
N PRO A 58 -7.38 -0.91 -6.45
CA PRO A 58 -8.78 -1.29 -6.53
C PRO A 58 -9.13 -1.98 -7.84
N THR A 59 -8.35 -1.78 -8.91
CA THR A 59 -8.56 -2.43 -10.20
C THR A 59 -8.22 -3.91 -10.14
N GLN A 60 -7.12 -4.25 -9.48
CA GLN A 60 -6.67 -5.63 -9.31
C GLN A 60 -7.22 -6.30 -8.04
N LYS A 61 -7.93 -5.56 -7.20
CA LYS A 61 -8.39 -6.02 -5.88
C LYS A 61 -7.25 -6.57 -5.02
N THR A 62 -6.11 -5.87 -5.05
CA THR A 62 -4.92 -6.18 -4.26
C THR A 62 -4.44 -4.96 -3.48
N PHE A 63 -3.72 -5.23 -2.40
CA PHE A 63 -2.89 -4.21 -1.77
C PHE A 63 -1.46 -4.74 -1.65
N ARG A 64 -0.51 -3.82 -1.62
CA ARG A 64 0.90 -4.13 -1.40
C ARG A 64 1.38 -3.46 -0.13
N VAL A 65 2.07 -4.22 0.71
CA VAL A 65 2.80 -3.67 1.85
C VAL A 65 4.29 -3.69 1.55
N THR A 66 4.93 -2.56 1.83
CA THR A 66 6.37 -2.35 1.71
C THR A 66 6.92 -1.96 3.08
N GLU A 67 7.91 -2.68 3.54
CA GLU A 67 8.63 -2.41 4.78
C GLU A 67 9.96 -1.73 4.46
N TYR A 68 10.16 -0.54 5.02
CA TYR A 68 11.40 0.25 4.83
C TYR A 68 12.36 0.16 6.02
N GLY A 69 12.09 -0.70 6.98
CA GLY A 69 12.89 -0.89 8.19
C GLY A 69 13.18 -2.35 8.49
N PRO A 70 14.05 -2.64 9.45
CA PRO A 70 14.43 -3.99 9.82
C PRO A 70 13.34 -4.75 10.59
N GLU A 71 12.44 -4.04 11.24
CA GLU A 71 11.38 -4.60 12.08
C GLU A 71 10.02 -4.43 11.41
N PRO A 72 9.46 -5.49 10.84
CA PRO A 72 8.17 -5.43 10.17
C PRO A 72 7.03 -5.50 11.19
N TYR A 73 6.33 -4.40 11.40
CA TYR A 73 5.18 -4.34 12.31
C TYR A 73 3.84 -4.71 11.65
N GLY A 74 3.82 -4.79 10.33
CA GLY A 74 2.67 -5.19 9.51
C GLY A 74 2.79 -6.59 8.90
N ASN A 75 3.45 -7.54 9.59
CA ASN A 75 3.73 -8.89 9.07
C ASN A 75 2.52 -9.62 8.52
N GLU A 76 1.35 -9.44 9.12
CA GLU A 76 0.09 -10.05 8.68
C GLU A 76 -0.35 -9.56 7.30
N PHE A 77 0.15 -8.40 6.87
CA PHE A 77 -0.14 -7.79 5.58
C PHE A 77 0.99 -7.95 4.55
N ALA A 78 2.09 -8.62 4.91
CA ALA A 78 3.32 -8.62 4.13
C ALA A 78 3.11 -8.97 2.65
N GLY A 79 3.82 -8.24 1.79
CA GLY A 79 3.84 -8.43 0.34
C GLY A 79 2.60 -7.90 -0.38
N THR A 80 2.30 -8.50 -1.54
CA THR A 80 1.09 -8.17 -2.31
C THR A 80 0.03 -9.25 -2.04
N GLN A 81 -1.13 -8.83 -1.58
CA GLN A 81 -2.22 -9.74 -1.21
C GLN A 81 -3.54 -9.30 -1.85
N PRO A 82 -4.39 -10.24 -2.28
CA PRO A 82 -5.75 -9.94 -2.66
C PRO A 82 -6.61 -9.62 -1.43
N TYR A 83 -7.60 -8.78 -1.64
CA TYR A 83 -8.60 -8.45 -0.63
C TYR A 83 -10.02 -8.54 -1.18
N ARG A 84 -10.99 -8.58 -0.27
CA ARG A 84 -12.42 -8.45 -0.57
C ARG A 84 -13.02 -7.47 0.42
N ILE A 85 -13.92 -6.60 -0.08
CA ILE A 85 -14.66 -5.65 0.74
C ILE A 85 -16.14 -6.03 0.78
N ARG A 86 -16.73 -5.98 1.96
CA ARG A 86 -18.18 -6.09 2.18
C ARG A 86 -18.58 -5.06 3.22
N GLY A 87 -19.22 -3.97 2.79
CA GLY A 87 -19.53 -2.82 3.64
C GLY A 87 -18.23 -2.19 4.16
N ASP A 88 -18.07 -2.13 5.47
CA ASP A 88 -16.91 -1.62 6.18
C ASP A 88 -15.84 -2.69 6.51
N VAL A 89 -16.03 -3.93 6.04
CA VAL A 89 -15.14 -5.06 6.36
C VAL A 89 -14.28 -5.44 5.17
N VAL A 90 -12.96 -5.43 5.38
CA VAL A 90 -11.95 -5.95 4.46
C VAL A 90 -11.49 -7.33 4.93
N THR A 91 -11.58 -8.32 4.06
CA THR A 91 -11.02 -9.66 4.29
C THR A 91 -9.80 -9.85 3.41
N ILE A 92 -8.66 -10.23 3.99
CA ILE A 92 -7.39 -10.46 3.31
C ILE A 92 -7.19 -11.95 2.98
N ASN A 93 -6.13 -12.26 2.24
CA ASN A 93 -5.85 -13.62 1.75
C ASN A 93 -5.74 -14.69 2.84
N SER A 94 -5.25 -14.33 4.03
CA SER A 94 -5.17 -15.25 5.18
C SER A 94 -6.52 -15.66 5.76
N GLY A 95 -7.62 -15.06 5.29
CA GLY A 95 -8.97 -15.21 5.85
C GLY A 95 -9.24 -14.26 7.01
N ARG A 96 -8.25 -13.51 7.48
CA ARG A 96 -8.44 -12.47 8.51
C ARG A 96 -9.31 -11.34 7.98
N SER A 97 -10.18 -10.85 8.82
CA SER A 97 -11.09 -9.74 8.50
C SER A 97 -10.86 -8.56 9.44
N TYR A 98 -11.01 -7.37 8.89
CA TYR A 98 -10.81 -6.13 9.62
C TYR A 98 -11.99 -5.21 9.33
N ARG A 99 -12.54 -4.59 10.36
CA ARG A 99 -13.44 -3.44 10.21
C ARG A 99 -12.59 -2.22 9.96
N ILE A 100 -12.94 -1.47 8.92
CA ILE A 100 -12.20 -0.27 8.51
C ILE A 100 -13.06 0.95 8.74
N GLU A 101 -12.51 1.93 9.41
CA GLU A 101 -13.08 3.26 9.56
C GLU A 101 -12.10 4.29 9.00
N VAL A 102 -12.51 5.03 7.97
CA VAL A 102 -11.72 6.13 7.40
C VAL A 102 -12.26 7.45 7.91
N ALA A 103 -11.39 8.25 8.51
CA ALA A 103 -11.71 9.57 9.05
C ALA A 103 -10.64 10.59 8.65
N GLY A 104 -10.89 11.36 7.60
CA GLY A 104 -9.94 12.33 7.06
C GLY A 104 -8.66 11.65 6.57
N ASN A 105 -7.53 11.97 7.19
CA ASN A 105 -6.23 11.41 6.84
C ASN A 105 -5.89 10.10 7.55
N TYR A 106 -6.80 9.55 8.34
CA TYR A 106 -6.57 8.33 9.10
C TYR A 106 -7.52 7.22 8.69
N ALA A 107 -7.03 5.98 8.75
CA ALA A 107 -7.80 4.75 8.62
C ALA A 107 -7.49 3.84 9.81
N THR A 108 -8.52 3.44 10.53
CA THR A 108 -8.43 2.50 11.64
C THR A 108 -8.88 1.14 11.18
N TRP A 109 -8.07 0.11 11.42
CA TRP A 109 -8.31 -1.27 11.05
C TRP A 109 -8.43 -2.11 12.31
N THR A 110 -9.63 -2.46 12.71
CA THR A 110 -9.90 -3.30 13.88
C THR A 110 -10.01 -4.75 13.44
N TYR A 111 -9.17 -5.62 13.99
CA TYR A 111 -9.23 -7.05 13.70
C TYR A 111 -10.53 -7.65 14.23
N LEU A 112 -11.17 -8.47 13.40
CA LEU A 112 -12.41 -9.17 13.76
C LEU A 112 -12.08 -10.64 14.04
N ASP A 113 -12.05 -10.98 15.31
CA ASP A 113 -11.84 -12.34 15.77
C ASP A 113 -13.11 -13.19 15.70
N VAL A 114 -12.96 -14.48 15.37
CA VAL A 114 -14.07 -15.45 15.40
C VAL A 114 -13.55 -16.77 16.01
N PRO A 115 -13.99 -17.17 17.21
CA PRO A 115 -14.91 -16.48 18.14
C PRO A 115 -14.25 -15.28 18.82
N GLU A 116 -15.04 -14.31 19.26
CA GLU A 116 -14.55 -13.15 20.01
C GLU A 116 -13.83 -13.64 21.29
N ILE A 117 -12.51 -13.43 21.29
CA ILE A 117 -11.68 -13.61 22.48
C ILE A 117 -11.46 -12.20 23.04
N ALA A 118 -11.95 -11.94 24.23
CA ALA A 118 -12.14 -10.60 24.79
C ALA A 118 -10.85 -9.79 25.02
N ASP A 119 -9.67 -10.38 24.91
CA ASP A 119 -8.42 -9.76 25.33
C ASP A 119 -7.41 -9.52 24.18
N ASP A 120 -7.73 -9.88 22.93
CA ASP A 120 -6.80 -9.84 21.80
C ASP A 120 -7.18 -8.82 20.72
N GLU A 121 -7.83 -7.72 21.10
CA GLU A 121 -8.15 -6.66 20.14
C GLU A 121 -6.87 -6.06 19.55
N VAL A 122 -6.68 -6.23 18.24
CA VAL A 122 -5.59 -5.63 17.50
C VAL A 122 -6.14 -4.54 16.60
N ILE A 123 -5.66 -3.32 16.80
CA ILE A 123 -6.05 -2.16 16.01
C ILE A 123 -4.81 -1.60 15.33
N PHE A 124 -4.85 -1.47 14.01
CA PHE A 124 -3.85 -0.75 13.24
C PHE A 124 -4.39 0.62 12.88
N VAL A 125 -3.61 1.63 13.15
CA VAL A 125 -3.92 3.01 12.78
C VAL A 125 -2.98 3.39 11.64
N PHE A 126 -3.55 3.62 10.48
CA PHE A 126 -2.83 4.12 9.31
C PHE A 126 -3.16 5.58 9.09
N ARG A 127 -2.21 6.35 8.56
CA ARG A 127 -2.45 7.68 8.03
C ARG A 127 -2.08 7.75 6.55
N ARG A 128 -2.66 8.71 5.84
CA ARG A 128 -2.26 8.95 4.44
C ARG A 128 -0.79 9.36 4.38
N ALA A 129 -0.07 8.82 3.40
CA ALA A 129 1.33 9.18 3.17
C ALA A 129 1.43 10.63 2.66
N GLU A 130 2.41 11.36 3.18
CA GLU A 130 2.76 12.69 2.73
C GLU A 130 4.14 12.68 2.03
N ASN A 131 4.41 13.67 1.18
CA ASN A 131 5.72 13.78 0.53
C ASN A 131 6.86 13.86 1.56
N SER A 132 6.61 14.53 2.69
CA SER A 132 7.54 14.63 3.81
C SER A 132 7.90 13.29 4.46
N ASP A 133 7.11 12.25 4.27
CA ASP A 133 7.43 10.89 4.76
C ASP A 133 8.53 10.24 3.95
N CYS A 134 8.59 10.55 2.67
CA CYS A 134 9.53 9.95 1.73
C CYS A 134 10.79 10.79 1.54
N THR A 135 10.64 12.08 1.33
CA THR A 135 11.75 12.97 0.97
C THR A 135 11.91 14.13 1.94
N THR A 136 13.09 14.72 1.99
CA THR A 136 13.33 15.95 2.75
C THR A 136 12.72 17.18 2.09
N GLY A 137 12.42 17.10 0.79
CA GLY A 137 12.00 18.25 -0.01
C GLY A 137 13.12 19.26 -0.28
N GLU A 138 14.33 18.98 0.16
CA GLU A 138 15.50 19.83 -0.02
C GLU A 138 16.30 19.45 -1.26
N PRO A 139 17.10 20.37 -1.83
CA PRO A 139 17.98 20.07 -2.94
C PRO A 139 19.01 18.97 -2.54
N PRO A 140 19.57 18.23 -3.51
CA PRO A 140 20.54 17.20 -3.24
C PRO A 140 21.73 17.72 -2.43
N LEU A 141 22.18 16.89 -1.47
CA LEU A 141 23.34 17.22 -0.65
C LEU A 141 24.61 17.21 -1.51
N GLU A 142 25.52 18.18 -1.24
CA GLU A 142 26.87 18.17 -1.83
C GLU A 142 27.77 17.14 -1.12
N MET A 143 27.46 15.86 -1.30
CA MET A 143 28.19 14.74 -0.70
C MET A 143 28.59 13.74 -1.78
N ALA A 144 29.85 13.29 -1.75
CA ALA A 144 30.32 12.27 -2.67
C ALA A 144 29.97 10.86 -2.15
N CYS A 145 29.31 10.09 -2.98
CA CYS A 145 29.04 8.68 -2.73
C CYS A 145 30.06 7.77 -3.40
N THR A 146 30.24 6.58 -2.86
CA THR A 146 30.97 5.50 -3.54
C THR A 146 30.22 5.12 -4.81
N LYS A 147 30.96 4.64 -5.81
CA LYS A 147 30.38 4.17 -7.09
C LYS A 147 30.04 2.67 -7.07
N GLU A 148 29.97 2.09 -5.90
CA GLU A 148 29.52 0.72 -5.72
C GLU A 148 28.07 0.60 -6.12
N TYR A 149 27.75 -0.38 -6.98
CA TYR A 149 26.39 -0.62 -7.43
C TYR A 149 25.70 -1.63 -6.52
N MET A 150 25.01 -1.13 -5.52
CA MET A 150 24.12 -1.88 -4.62
C MET A 150 22.74 -1.21 -4.65
N PRO A 151 21.95 -1.46 -5.71
CA PRO A 151 20.76 -0.68 -5.96
C PRO A 151 19.76 -0.75 -4.82
N VAL A 152 19.10 0.36 -4.60
CA VAL A 152 17.97 0.50 -3.65
C VAL A 152 16.79 1.15 -4.35
N CYS A 153 15.59 0.75 -3.96
CA CYS A 153 14.35 1.39 -4.40
C CYS A 153 13.91 2.37 -3.33
N GLY A 154 13.85 3.65 -3.67
CA GLY A 154 13.33 4.69 -2.82
C GLY A 154 11.82 4.61 -2.68
N CYS A 155 11.30 5.19 -1.61
CA CYS A 155 9.86 5.35 -1.39
C CYS A 155 9.18 6.26 -2.42
N ASP A 156 9.96 7.04 -3.15
CA ASP A 156 9.57 7.83 -4.32
C ASP A 156 9.43 7.03 -5.62
N GLY A 157 9.70 5.71 -5.56
CA GLY A 157 9.65 4.81 -6.70
C GLY A 157 10.86 4.90 -7.63
N VAL A 158 11.91 5.61 -7.25
CA VAL A 158 13.14 5.77 -8.04
C VAL A 158 14.19 4.75 -7.59
N THR A 159 14.84 4.11 -8.57
CA THR A 159 16.00 3.24 -8.31
C THR A 159 17.27 4.08 -8.25
N TYR A 160 17.96 4.01 -7.12
CA TYR A 160 19.28 4.63 -6.88
C TYR A 160 20.37 3.59 -6.96
N GLY A 161 21.57 3.97 -7.38
CA GLY A 161 22.70 3.06 -7.49
C GLY A 161 23.17 2.48 -6.15
N ASN A 162 22.92 3.18 -5.05
CA ASN A 162 23.16 2.72 -3.68
C ASN A 162 22.41 3.62 -2.66
N ALA A 163 22.40 3.20 -1.42
CA ALA A 163 21.74 3.92 -0.33
C ALA A 163 22.29 5.35 -0.11
N CYS A 164 23.59 5.55 -0.33
CA CYS A 164 24.22 6.87 -0.23
C CYS A 164 23.62 7.84 -1.27
N GLU A 165 23.47 7.40 -2.53
CA GLU A 165 22.84 8.22 -3.56
C GLU A 165 21.39 8.57 -3.19
N ALA A 166 20.59 7.61 -2.72
CA ALA A 166 19.24 7.88 -2.26
C ALA A 166 19.22 8.98 -1.17
N THR A 167 20.15 8.90 -0.20
CA THR A 167 20.27 9.91 0.86
C THR A 167 20.67 11.28 0.29
N VAL A 168 21.59 11.34 -0.67
CA VAL A 168 21.99 12.60 -1.33
C VAL A 168 20.81 13.29 -1.99
N TYR A 169 19.92 12.52 -2.61
CA TYR A 169 18.68 13.05 -3.20
C TYR A 169 17.55 13.29 -2.17
N GLY A 170 17.85 13.18 -0.88
CA GLY A 170 16.91 13.49 0.20
C GLY A 170 15.86 12.42 0.44
N VAL A 171 16.05 11.21 -0.11
CA VAL A 171 15.16 10.08 0.14
C VAL A 171 15.41 9.55 1.55
N LYS A 172 14.35 9.42 2.33
CA LYS A 172 14.41 9.01 3.75
C LYS A 172 14.27 7.51 3.96
N ARG A 173 13.63 6.82 3.00
CA ARG A 173 13.30 5.40 3.12
C ARG A 173 13.54 4.69 1.79
N TRP A 174 14.18 3.55 1.87
CA TRP A 174 14.42 2.67 0.72
C TRP A 174 14.48 1.21 1.17
N PHE A 175 14.32 0.30 0.25
CA PHE A 175 14.62 -1.13 0.43
C PHE A 175 15.66 -1.60 -0.59
N SER A 176 16.32 -2.73 -0.29
CA SER A 176 17.37 -3.28 -1.16
C SER A 176 16.80 -3.79 -2.48
N GLY A 177 17.51 -3.54 -3.57
CA GLY A 177 17.13 -3.92 -4.92
C GLY A 177 16.57 -2.76 -5.73
N ALA A 178 16.44 -2.96 -7.05
CA ALA A 178 15.80 -2.01 -7.92
C ALA A 178 14.28 -1.98 -7.69
N CYS A 179 13.65 -0.84 -7.99
CA CYS A 179 12.20 -0.75 -7.97
C CYS A 179 11.59 -1.73 -8.99
N PRO A 180 10.48 -2.41 -8.65
CA PRO A 180 9.75 -3.22 -9.60
C PRO A 180 9.22 -2.36 -10.75
N PRO A 181 9.09 -2.94 -11.97
CA PRO A 181 8.60 -2.24 -13.14
C PRO A 181 7.13 -1.82 -13.03
#